data_e29c0b132595c5d5820e36d96f7248d2
#
_entry.id   e29c0b132595c5d5820e36d96f7248d2
#
_cell.length_a   1.000
_cell.length_b   1.000
_cell.length_c   1.000
_cell.angle_alpha   90.00
_cell.angle_beta   90.00
_cell.angle_gamma   90.00
#
_symmetry.space_group_name_H-M   'P 1'
#
loop_
_entity.id
_entity.type
_entity.pdbx_description
1 polymer ?
#
loop_
_entity_poly.entity_id
_entity_poly.type
_entity_poly.pdbx_seq_one_letter_code
_entity_poly.pdbx_strand_id
1 'polypeptide(L)'
;MYKRQVFDLAERVDLRLCNKRVFEALIHSGALDGLDGHRAQHLAVLETAIQEASLKAAAREAGQASRFGAVEPVDGRPEMGDGMPAALPNLAPLSENERLTREKEILGFYISGHPLEPFRAECELFATHSVSQLGKWEEGSVSIGAVVTAIKKQVSKRTGAEFARLTVEDFSGSSEILVFPEAWAALSHRVQTDVPMLIKGGYPRRDQGIDNPTFIVETVQRFEELRVSGQVAVSIELAPPTSVTDIQAPDSSELIPDVFKDVRAVLDAHPGSAPVEVRWRDEAGGGARLRSKSLKVAANGAALAELRALLGPSRVKLVRVG
;
A
#
# COMPACT_ATOMS: atom_id res chain seq x y z
N MET A 1 -6.83 25.80 20.69
CA MET A 1 -7.50 24.50 20.54
C MET A 1 -6.52 23.47 21.04
N TYR A 2 -6.75 22.89 22.22
CA TYR A 2 -5.83 21.91 22.81
C TYR A 2 -5.81 20.68 21.93
N LYS A 3 -4.66 20.34 21.40
CA LYS A 3 -4.44 19.11 20.65
C LYS A 3 -4.51 17.94 21.63
N ARG A 4 -5.49 17.08 21.43
CA ARG A 4 -5.73 15.92 22.30
C ARG A 4 -4.68 14.86 21.99
N GLN A 5 -4.03 14.33 23.01
CA GLN A 5 -3.05 13.26 22.92
C GLN A 5 -3.58 11.95 23.51
N VAL A 6 -2.88 10.86 23.29
CA VAL A 6 -3.19 9.54 23.90
C VAL A 6 -3.24 9.63 25.42
N PHE A 7 -2.43 10.46 26.04
CA PHE A 7 -2.44 10.74 27.49
C PHE A 7 -3.80 11.26 27.96
N ASP A 8 -4.38 12.26 27.28
CA ASP A 8 -5.70 12.80 27.60
C ASP A 8 -6.81 11.75 27.46
N LEU A 9 -6.71 10.89 26.45
CA LEU A 9 -7.64 9.77 26.28
C LEU A 9 -7.53 8.78 27.43
N ALA A 10 -6.30 8.39 27.82
CA ALA A 10 -6.08 7.45 28.92
C ALA A 10 -6.62 7.96 30.26
N GLU A 11 -6.56 9.27 30.52
CA GLU A 11 -7.09 9.87 31.75
C GLU A 11 -8.63 9.95 31.80
N ARG A 12 -9.31 9.91 30.66
CA ARG A 12 -10.77 10.05 30.56
C ARG A 12 -11.51 8.73 30.54
N VAL A 13 -10.85 7.65 30.16
CA VAL A 13 -11.50 6.35 30.07
C VAL A 13 -11.32 5.55 31.36
N ASP A 14 -12.25 4.65 31.63
CA ASP A 14 -12.09 3.69 32.72
C ASP A 14 -11.09 2.61 32.32
N LEU A 15 -9.88 2.64 32.90
CA LEU A 15 -8.80 1.71 32.62
C LEU A 15 -9.10 0.26 33.05
N ARG A 16 -10.15 0.03 33.84
CA ARG A 16 -10.63 -1.33 34.17
C ARG A 16 -11.33 -1.97 32.97
N LEU A 17 -11.98 -1.15 32.15
CA LEU A 17 -12.67 -1.57 30.93
C LEU A 17 -11.78 -1.44 29.69
N CYS A 18 -10.98 -0.38 29.62
CA CYS A 18 -10.07 -0.08 28.52
C CYS A 18 -8.64 -0.46 28.88
N ASN A 19 -8.29 -1.73 28.71
CA ASN A 19 -6.92 -2.21 28.95
C ASN A 19 -5.98 -1.86 27.78
N LYS A 20 -4.68 -2.13 27.92
CA LYS A 20 -3.64 -1.86 26.89
C LYS A 20 -4.02 -2.40 25.52
N ARG A 21 -4.61 -3.60 25.44
CA ARG A 21 -5.01 -4.20 24.14
C ARG A 21 -6.10 -3.44 23.44
N VAL A 22 -7.02 -2.82 24.18
CA VAL A 22 -8.07 -1.96 23.60
C VAL A 22 -7.44 -0.71 22.98
N PHE A 23 -6.50 -0.08 23.66
CA PHE A 23 -5.76 1.06 23.11
C PHE A 23 -4.93 0.68 21.88
N GLU A 24 -4.21 -0.43 21.92
CA GLU A 24 -3.47 -0.96 20.78
C GLU A 24 -4.41 -1.19 19.58
N ALA A 25 -5.58 -1.77 19.81
CA ALA A 25 -6.59 -1.97 18.77
C ALA A 25 -7.10 -0.64 18.21
N LEU A 26 -7.37 0.36 19.04
CA LEU A 26 -7.77 1.70 18.59
C LEU A 26 -6.68 2.42 17.79
N ILE A 27 -5.41 2.27 18.19
CA ILE A 27 -4.28 2.84 17.44
C ILE A 27 -4.13 2.13 16.09
N HIS A 28 -4.11 0.79 16.08
CA HIS A 28 -3.92 0.02 14.86
C HIS A 28 -5.08 0.15 13.87
N SER A 29 -6.33 0.29 14.36
CA SER A 29 -7.49 0.54 13.50
C SER A 29 -7.55 1.95 12.90
N GLY A 30 -6.69 2.88 13.36
CA GLY A 30 -6.72 4.27 12.90
C GLY A 30 -7.73 5.15 13.62
N ALA A 31 -8.44 4.65 14.62
CA ALA A 31 -9.42 5.44 15.38
C ALA A 31 -8.80 6.65 16.09
N LEU A 32 -7.49 6.63 16.32
CA LEU A 32 -6.75 7.70 16.98
C LEU A 32 -5.91 8.55 16.00
N ASP A 33 -6.04 8.39 14.69
CA ASP A 33 -5.28 9.17 13.68
C ASP A 33 -5.65 10.67 13.69
N GLY A 34 -6.75 11.05 14.32
CA GLY A 34 -7.13 12.45 14.56
C GLY A 34 -6.41 13.13 15.72
N LEU A 35 -5.60 12.41 16.50
CA LEU A 35 -4.75 12.93 17.55
C LEU A 35 -3.42 13.43 16.98
N ASP A 36 -2.68 14.23 17.77
CA ASP A 36 -1.33 14.65 17.40
C ASP A 36 -0.37 13.50 17.36
N GLY A 37 0.45 13.43 16.32
CA GLY A 37 1.42 12.37 16.10
C GLY A 37 0.92 11.30 15.12
N HIS A 38 1.59 10.16 15.11
CA HIS A 38 1.25 9.03 14.27
C HIS A 38 1.26 7.72 15.07
N ARG A 39 0.69 6.66 14.51
CA ARG A 39 0.44 5.36 15.20
C ARG A 39 1.68 4.82 15.92
N ALA A 40 2.89 4.89 15.32
CA ALA A 40 4.12 4.41 15.96
C ALA A 40 4.47 5.22 17.22
N GLN A 41 4.26 6.54 17.20
CA GLN A 41 4.47 7.38 18.38
C GLN A 41 3.44 7.09 19.46
N HIS A 42 2.16 6.92 19.09
CA HIS A 42 1.09 6.57 20.03
C HIS A 42 1.38 5.24 20.74
N LEU A 43 1.86 4.21 20.01
CA LEU A 43 2.25 2.93 20.58
C LEU A 43 3.42 3.06 21.55
N ALA A 44 4.41 3.88 21.22
CA ALA A 44 5.60 4.07 22.04
C ALA A 44 5.31 4.73 23.39
N VAL A 45 4.33 5.65 23.43
CA VAL A 45 3.97 6.36 24.67
C VAL A 45 2.83 5.68 25.45
N LEU A 46 2.18 4.67 24.88
CA LEU A 46 0.97 4.07 25.43
C LEU A 46 1.12 3.56 26.85
N GLU A 47 2.22 2.86 27.12
CA GLU A 47 2.46 2.29 28.47
C GLU A 47 2.64 3.37 29.52
N THR A 48 3.39 4.42 29.19
CA THR A 48 3.58 5.58 30.06
C THR A 48 2.25 6.30 30.29
N ALA A 49 1.46 6.50 29.23
CA ALA A 49 0.15 7.15 29.34
C ALA A 49 -0.82 6.39 30.26
N ILE A 50 -0.86 5.06 30.14
CA ILE A 50 -1.70 4.21 31.01
C ILE A 50 -1.21 4.27 32.47
N GLN A 51 0.11 4.21 32.71
CA GLN A 51 0.68 4.29 34.05
C GLN A 51 0.38 5.64 34.72
N GLU A 52 0.59 6.75 34.01
CA GLU A 52 0.29 8.08 34.53
C GLU A 52 -1.20 8.26 34.84
N ALA A 53 -2.08 7.80 33.92
CA ALA A 53 -3.52 7.87 34.13
C ALA A 53 -3.96 7.04 35.34
N SER A 54 -3.37 5.85 35.53
CA SER A 54 -3.64 4.99 36.70
C SER A 54 -3.21 5.66 38.01
N LEU A 55 -2.03 6.28 38.06
CA LEU A 55 -1.55 7.01 39.23
C LEU A 55 -2.46 8.20 39.57
N LYS A 56 -2.87 8.97 38.55
CA LYS A 56 -3.81 10.08 38.73
C LYS A 56 -5.19 9.64 39.22
N ALA A 57 -5.69 8.49 38.71
CA ALA A 57 -6.95 7.92 39.15
C ALA A 57 -6.88 7.46 40.62
N ALA A 58 -5.81 6.75 41.03
CA ALA A 58 -5.59 6.33 42.38
C ALA A 58 -5.45 7.51 43.36
N ALA A 59 -4.78 8.60 42.93
CA ALA A 59 -4.66 9.82 43.71
C ALA A 59 -6.03 10.51 43.93
N ARG A 60 -6.89 10.50 42.92
CA ARG A 60 -8.27 11.03 43.01
C ARG A 60 -9.12 10.19 43.94
N GLU A 61 -9.04 8.84 43.87
CA GLU A 61 -9.78 7.91 44.75
C GLU A 61 -9.32 8.01 46.23
N ALA A 62 -8.01 8.21 46.44
CA ALA A 62 -7.46 8.35 47.80
C ALA A 62 -7.83 9.66 48.51
N GLY A 63 -8.64 10.54 47.87
CA GLY A 63 -9.08 11.80 48.46
C GLY A 63 -7.98 12.87 48.57
N GLN A 64 -6.83 12.62 47.95
CA GLN A 64 -5.74 13.61 47.81
C GLN A 64 -6.03 14.66 46.75
N ALA A 65 -7.28 15.10 46.64
CA ALA A 65 -7.58 16.42 46.05
C ALA A 65 -6.97 17.44 47.01
N SER A 66 -5.78 17.91 46.66
CA SER A 66 -4.98 18.86 47.41
C SER A 66 -5.85 20.02 47.92
N ARG A 67 -6.20 19.98 49.20
CA ARG A 67 -6.74 21.12 49.91
C ARG A 67 -5.60 21.98 50.51
N PHE A 68 -4.35 21.53 50.37
CA PHE A 68 -3.17 22.28 50.82
C PHE A 68 -2.10 22.21 49.74
N GLY A 69 -1.63 23.37 49.38
CA GLY A 69 -0.63 23.55 48.35
C GLY A 69 0.68 22.84 48.62
N ALA A 70 1.40 22.60 47.54
CA ALA A 70 2.81 22.23 47.49
C ALA A 70 3.25 21.08 48.38
N VAL A 71 3.17 19.88 47.84
CA VAL A 71 4.09 18.79 48.29
C VAL A 71 5.38 19.00 47.49
N GLU A 72 6.49 19.24 48.19
CA GLU A 72 7.81 19.28 47.56
C GLU A 72 8.12 18.00 46.80
N PRO A 73 8.73 18.09 45.61
CA PRO A 73 9.04 16.91 44.80
C PRO A 73 10.14 16.10 45.48
N VAL A 74 9.79 14.91 45.89
CA VAL A 74 10.77 13.86 46.28
C VAL A 74 11.27 13.24 45.00
N ASP A 75 12.59 13.37 44.78
CA ASP A 75 13.38 12.85 43.66
C ASP A 75 13.18 13.51 42.26
N GLY A 76 13.90 14.58 42.03
CA GLY A 76 14.62 14.93 40.79
C GLY A 76 13.95 14.77 39.43
N ARG A 77 12.62 14.49 39.34
CA ARG A 77 11.88 14.49 38.10
C ARG A 77 11.28 15.87 37.88
N PRO A 78 11.49 16.50 36.69
CA PRO A 78 10.83 17.74 36.39
C PRO A 78 9.32 17.53 36.47
N GLU A 79 8.64 18.31 37.34
CA GLU A 79 7.18 18.46 37.29
C GLU A 79 6.80 18.86 35.87
N MET A 80 6.17 17.97 35.13
CA MET A 80 5.45 18.37 33.92
C MET A 80 4.23 19.15 34.37
N GLY A 81 4.34 20.48 34.28
CA GLY A 81 3.29 21.42 34.65
C GLY A 81 1.98 21.07 33.96
N ASP A 82 0.88 21.17 34.71
CA ASP A 82 -0.49 21.07 34.20
C ASP A 82 -0.64 21.90 32.91
N GLY A 83 -0.60 21.27 31.76
CA GLY A 83 -0.89 21.89 30.47
C GLY A 83 0.14 21.82 29.36
N MET A 84 1.38 21.32 29.59
CA MET A 84 2.27 21.08 28.45
C MET A 84 1.99 19.66 27.85
N PRO A 85 1.75 19.59 26.54
CA PRO A 85 1.60 18.29 25.89
C PRO A 85 2.89 17.48 26.04
N ALA A 86 2.77 16.21 26.47
CA ALA A 86 3.91 15.32 26.53
C ALA A 86 4.59 15.26 25.16
N ALA A 87 5.92 15.44 25.13
CA ALA A 87 6.66 15.38 23.88
C ALA A 87 6.61 13.96 23.31
N LEU A 88 6.04 13.81 22.12
CA LEU A 88 6.03 12.54 21.43
C LEU A 88 7.47 12.19 20.97
N PRO A 89 7.88 10.92 21.05
CA PRO A 89 9.22 10.50 20.62
C PRO A 89 9.40 10.71 19.12
N ASN A 90 10.61 11.07 18.71
CA ASN A 90 10.94 11.20 17.29
C ASN A 90 11.16 9.81 16.68
N LEU A 91 10.10 9.22 16.16
CA LEU A 91 10.08 7.91 15.53
C LEU A 91 9.61 8.03 14.08
N ALA A 92 10.10 7.14 13.21
CA ALA A 92 9.54 7.02 11.88
C ALA A 92 8.10 6.47 11.93
N PRO A 93 7.20 6.95 11.05
CA PRO A 93 5.88 6.34 10.89
C PRO A 93 5.97 4.86 10.53
N LEU A 94 4.94 4.08 10.87
CA LEU A 94 4.80 2.72 10.34
C LEU A 94 4.81 2.76 8.81
N SER A 95 5.45 1.78 8.19
CA SER A 95 5.33 1.61 6.74
C SER A 95 3.86 1.39 6.35
N GLU A 96 3.51 1.75 5.11
CA GLU A 96 2.14 1.58 4.62
C GLU A 96 1.67 0.12 4.73
N ASN A 97 2.55 -0.82 4.38
CA ASN A 97 2.25 -2.24 4.46
C ASN A 97 2.00 -2.70 5.92
N GLU A 98 2.87 -2.31 6.86
CA GLU A 98 2.66 -2.61 8.29
C GLU A 98 1.36 -2.00 8.82
N ARG A 99 1.06 -0.77 8.44
CA ARG A 99 -0.18 -0.09 8.84
C ARG A 99 -1.42 -0.84 8.34
N LEU A 100 -1.44 -1.23 7.08
CA LEU A 100 -2.55 -1.96 6.47
C LEU A 100 -2.68 -3.38 7.04
N THR A 101 -1.56 -4.08 7.26
CA THR A 101 -1.56 -5.41 7.88
C THR A 101 -2.15 -5.36 9.29
N ARG A 102 -1.71 -4.40 10.13
CA ARG A 102 -2.23 -4.24 11.49
C ARG A 102 -3.70 -3.83 11.52
N GLU A 103 -4.10 -2.95 10.62
CA GLU A 103 -5.50 -2.54 10.47
C GLU A 103 -6.39 -3.75 10.14
N LYS A 104 -5.98 -4.59 9.20
CA LYS A 104 -6.68 -5.81 8.82
C LYS A 104 -6.72 -6.86 9.95
N GLU A 105 -5.62 -7.03 10.70
CA GLU A 105 -5.58 -7.93 11.86
C GLU A 105 -6.66 -7.58 12.89
N ILE A 106 -6.93 -6.30 13.09
CA ILE A 106 -7.90 -5.81 14.09
C ILE A 106 -9.33 -5.78 13.54
N LEU A 107 -9.52 -5.29 12.32
CA LEU A 107 -10.84 -5.01 11.74
C LEU A 107 -11.36 -6.13 10.82
N GLY A 108 -10.46 -6.99 10.33
CA GLY A 108 -10.79 -8.03 9.37
C GLY A 108 -10.74 -7.58 7.91
N PHE A 109 -10.60 -6.27 7.65
CA PHE A 109 -10.52 -5.69 6.31
C PHE A 109 -9.68 -4.41 6.31
N TYR A 110 -9.28 -3.95 5.11
CA TYR A 110 -8.53 -2.71 4.92
C TYR A 110 -9.48 -1.51 4.87
N ILE A 111 -9.21 -0.43 5.63
CA ILE A 111 -9.97 0.83 5.61
C ILE A 111 -9.15 1.94 4.94
N SER A 112 -7.91 2.14 5.38
CA SER A 112 -7.11 3.30 4.98
C SER A 112 -6.44 3.15 3.61
N GLY A 113 -6.57 1.99 2.95
CA GLY A 113 -6.02 1.72 1.63
C GLY A 113 -6.04 0.23 1.32
N HIS A 114 -5.58 -0.16 0.14
CA HIS A 114 -5.45 -1.57 -0.25
C HIS A 114 -3.98 -1.85 -0.64
N PRO A 115 -3.38 -2.99 -0.23
CA PRO A 115 -1.98 -3.29 -0.56
C PRO A 115 -1.66 -3.31 -2.06
N LEU A 116 -2.68 -3.54 -2.90
CA LEU A 116 -2.56 -3.47 -4.37
C LEU A 116 -2.59 -2.05 -4.93
N GLU A 117 -2.94 -1.02 -4.13
CA GLU A 117 -3.07 0.35 -4.66
C GLU A 117 -1.80 0.86 -5.34
N PRO A 118 -0.59 0.66 -4.79
CA PRO A 118 0.65 1.04 -5.46
C PRO A 118 0.93 0.28 -6.76
N PHE A 119 0.19 -0.81 -7.02
CA PHE A 119 0.33 -1.70 -8.18
C PHE A 119 -0.89 -1.72 -9.09
N ARG A 120 -1.80 -0.76 -8.92
CA ARG A 120 -3.04 -0.68 -9.72
C ARG A 120 -2.77 -0.70 -11.22
N ALA A 121 -1.76 0.06 -11.66
CA ALA A 121 -1.40 0.13 -13.07
C ALA A 121 -0.85 -1.20 -13.62
N GLU A 122 -0.11 -1.94 -12.82
CA GLU A 122 0.36 -3.29 -13.17
C GLU A 122 -0.78 -4.29 -13.16
N CYS A 123 -1.70 -4.19 -12.21
CA CYS A 123 -2.92 -5.02 -12.23
C CYS A 123 -3.69 -4.79 -13.54
N GLU A 124 -3.96 -3.54 -13.92
CA GLU A 124 -4.63 -3.21 -15.18
C GLU A 124 -3.86 -3.69 -16.42
N LEU A 125 -2.53 -3.75 -16.35
CA LEU A 125 -1.69 -4.14 -17.47
C LEU A 125 -1.56 -5.67 -17.62
N PHE A 126 -1.46 -6.40 -16.50
CA PHE A 126 -1.10 -7.83 -16.49
C PHE A 126 -2.23 -8.75 -16.08
N ALA A 127 -3.19 -8.30 -15.28
CA ALA A 127 -4.35 -9.11 -14.94
C ALA A 127 -5.35 -9.13 -16.10
N THR A 128 -5.87 -10.31 -16.38
CA THR A 128 -6.95 -10.50 -17.36
C THR A 128 -8.32 -10.49 -16.68
N HIS A 129 -8.35 -10.84 -15.39
CA HIS A 129 -9.56 -10.96 -14.59
C HIS A 129 -9.38 -10.33 -13.21
N SER A 130 -10.50 -9.96 -12.59
CA SER A 130 -10.58 -9.66 -11.17
C SER A 130 -10.89 -10.93 -10.37
N VAL A 131 -10.62 -10.90 -9.06
CA VAL A 131 -10.89 -12.03 -8.15
C VAL A 131 -12.39 -12.41 -8.13
N SER A 132 -13.29 -11.42 -8.23
CA SER A 132 -14.73 -11.67 -8.30
C SER A 132 -15.19 -12.43 -9.54
N GLN A 133 -14.38 -12.46 -10.61
CA GLN A 133 -14.68 -13.18 -11.85
C GLN A 133 -14.23 -14.64 -11.83
N LEU A 134 -13.46 -15.06 -10.82
CA LEU A 134 -12.93 -16.44 -10.71
C LEU A 134 -14.01 -17.53 -10.54
N GLY A 135 -15.24 -17.16 -10.24
CA GLY A 135 -16.36 -18.12 -10.14
C GLY A 135 -16.90 -18.63 -11.47
N LYS A 136 -16.29 -18.27 -12.62
CA LYS A 136 -16.73 -18.68 -13.95
C LYS A 136 -15.62 -19.43 -14.66
N TRP A 137 -15.98 -20.57 -15.24
CA TRP A 137 -15.05 -21.33 -16.08
C TRP A 137 -14.72 -20.56 -17.35
N GLU A 138 -13.44 -20.53 -17.69
CA GLU A 138 -12.94 -19.93 -18.91
C GLU A 138 -11.82 -20.80 -19.51
N GLU A 139 -11.76 -20.86 -20.84
CA GLU A 139 -10.71 -21.59 -21.53
C GLU A 139 -9.44 -20.71 -21.63
N GLY A 140 -8.30 -21.33 -21.33
CA GLY A 140 -7.00 -20.67 -21.46
C GLY A 140 -6.42 -20.22 -20.12
N SER A 141 -5.38 -19.40 -20.21
CA SER A 141 -4.66 -18.91 -19.05
C SER A 141 -5.30 -17.61 -18.54
N VAL A 142 -5.66 -17.62 -17.26
CA VAL A 142 -6.22 -16.49 -16.52
C VAL A 142 -5.14 -15.92 -15.62
N SER A 143 -5.06 -14.59 -15.54
CA SER A 143 -4.15 -13.89 -14.61
C SER A 143 -4.91 -12.89 -13.76
N ILE A 144 -4.60 -12.88 -12.47
CA ILE A 144 -5.18 -11.95 -11.48
C ILE A 144 -4.06 -11.22 -10.74
N GLY A 145 -4.30 -9.95 -10.43
CA GLY A 145 -3.49 -9.20 -9.47
C GLY A 145 -4.15 -9.29 -8.10
N ALA A 146 -3.51 -9.94 -7.14
CA ALA A 146 -4.13 -10.19 -5.84
C ALA A 146 -3.12 -10.19 -4.70
N VAL A 147 -3.63 -10.08 -3.48
CA VAL A 147 -2.91 -10.28 -2.22
C VAL A 147 -3.35 -11.62 -1.64
N VAL A 148 -2.40 -12.43 -1.21
CA VAL A 148 -2.71 -13.67 -0.48
C VAL A 148 -3.00 -13.31 0.97
N THR A 149 -4.22 -13.57 1.44
CA THR A 149 -4.64 -13.23 2.81
C THR A 149 -4.57 -14.41 3.77
N ALA A 150 -4.64 -15.63 3.25
CA ALA A 150 -4.48 -16.85 4.05
C ALA A 150 -3.89 -17.99 3.22
N ILE A 151 -3.10 -18.83 3.88
CA ILE A 151 -2.47 -20.03 3.31
C ILE A 151 -2.89 -21.23 4.16
N LYS A 152 -3.69 -22.14 3.60
CA LYS A 152 -4.09 -23.40 4.24
C LYS A 152 -3.37 -24.55 3.58
N LYS A 153 -2.31 -25.07 4.21
CA LYS A 153 -1.58 -26.25 3.75
C LYS A 153 -2.35 -27.51 4.09
N GLN A 154 -2.39 -28.44 3.16
CA GLN A 154 -3.08 -29.71 3.30
C GLN A 154 -2.24 -30.83 2.69
N VAL A 155 -2.43 -32.05 3.16
CA VAL A 155 -1.76 -33.24 2.62
C VAL A 155 -2.78 -34.09 1.87
N SER A 156 -2.47 -34.43 0.64
CA SER A 156 -3.30 -35.30 -0.20
C SER A 156 -3.36 -36.72 0.39
N LYS A 157 -4.55 -37.18 0.73
CA LYS A 157 -4.74 -38.55 1.23
C LYS A 157 -4.30 -39.63 0.23
N ARG A 158 -4.33 -39.32 -1.05
CA ARG A 158 -4.00 -40.27 -2.12
C ARG A 158 -2.50 -40.38 -2.40
N THR A 159 -1.78 -39.25 -2.33
CA THR A 159 -0.37 -39.20 -2.75
C THR A 159 0.58 -38.88 -1.60
N GLY A 160 0.08 -38.46 -0.43
CA GLY A 160 0.90 -37.96 0.69
C GLY A 160 1.58 -36.62 0.41
N ALA A 161 1.38 -36.02 -0.76
CA ALA A 161 2.01 -34.78 -1.14
C ALA A 161 1.26 -33.55 -0.58
N GLU A 162 2.00 -32.53 -0.17
CA GLU A 162 1.46 -31.25 0.34
C GLU A 162 0.94 -30.40 -0.82
N PHE A 163 -0.22 -29.80 -0.63
CA PHE A 163 -0.81 -28.79 -1.51
C PHE A 163 -1.36 -27.64 -0.69
N ALA A 164 -1.69 -26.52 -1.32
CA ALA A 164 -2.22 -25.37 -0.60
C ALA A 164 -3.53 -24.86 -1.19
N ARG A 165 -4.41 -24.40 -0.30
CA ARG A 165 -5.51 -23.49 -0.65
C ARG A 165 -5.11 -22.08 -0.20
N LEU A 166 -5.17 -21.16 -1.12
CA LEU A 166 -4.87 -19.76 -0.86
C LEU A 166 -6.18 -18.98 -0.89
N THR A 167 -6.40 -18.15 0.12
CA THR A 167 -7.41 -17.10 0.04
C THR A 167 -6.73 -15.88 -0.56
N VAL A 168 -7.27 -15.36 -1.64
CA VAL A 168 -6.76 -14.19 -2.35
C VAL A 168 -7.81 -13.08 -2.36
N GLU A 169 -7.33 -11.84 -2.37
CA GLU A 169 -8.17 -10.67 -2.32
C GLU A 169 -7.65 -9.61 -3.29
N ASP A 170 -8.54 -8.93 -4.00
CA ASP A 170 -8.27 -7.75 -4.80
C ASP A 170 -9.30 -6.64 -4.50
N PHE A 171 -9.34 -5.60 -5.33
CA PHE A 171 -10.32 -4.51 -5.18
C PHE A 171 -11.79 -4.94 -5.35
N SER A 172 -12.03 -6.11 -5.94
CA SER A 172 -13.37 -6.60 -6.28
C SER A 172 -13.95 -7.59 -5.27
N GLY A 173 -13.10 -8.16 -4.40
CA GLY A 173 -13.50 -9.14 -3.40
C GLY A 173 -12.45 -10.20 -3.12
N SER A 174 -12.89 -11.31 -2.51
CA SER A 174 -12.02 -12.43 -2.14
C SER A 174 -12.50 -13.76 -2.72
N SER A 175 -11.56 -14.69 -2.97
CA SER A 175 -11.84 -16.03 -3.46
C SER A 175 -10.81 -17.03 -2.95
N GLU A 176 -11.19 -18.33 -2.91
CA GLU A 176 -10.23 -19.41 -2.68
C GLU A 176 -9.69 -19.96 -4.00
N ILE A 177 -8.38 -20.15 -4.08
CA ILE A 177 -7.68 -20.74 -5.22
C ILE A 177 -6.83 -21.92 -4.77
N LEU A 178 -6.57 -22.85 -5.67
CA LEU A 178 -5.89 -24.10 -5.36
C LEU A 178 -4.50 -24.16 -6.01
N VAL A 179 -3.51 -24.55 -5.23
CA VAL A 179 -2.15 -24.82 -5.71
C VAL A 179 -1.89 -26.31 -5.56
N PHE A 180 -1.78 -27.04 -6.66
CA PHE A 180 -1.51 -28.46 -6.63
C PHE A 180 -0.11 -28.80 -6.12
N PRO A 181 0.15 -30.05 -5.67
CA PRO A 181 1.40 -30.43 -5.02
C PRO A 181 2.66 -30.07 -5.82
N GLU A 182 2.66 -30.32 -7.10
CA GLU A 182 3.81 -30.04 -7.98
C GLU A 182 4.11 -28.54 -8.04
N ALA A 183 3.07 -27.73 -8.29
CA ALA A 183 3.18 -26.27 -8.28
C ALA A 183 3.53 -25.74 -6.87
N TRP A 184 2.94 -26.33 -5.81
CA TRP A 184 3.21 -25.89 -4.44
C TRP A 184 4.66 -26.14 -4.03
N ALA A 185 5.23 -27.27 -4.39
CA ALA A 185 6.65 -27.54 -4.13
C ALA A 185 7.58 -26.50 -4.76
N ALA A 186 7.22 -25.98 -5.94
CA ALA A 186 7.99 -24.94 -6.63
C ALA A 186 7.70 -23.52 -6.12
N LEU A 187 6.48 -23.23 -5.65
CA LEU A 187 6.00 -21.87 -5.36
C LEU A 187 5.92 -21.54 -3.89
N SER A 188 5.95 -22.51 -2.98
CA SER A 188 5.71 -22.32 -1.55
C SER A 188 6.63 -21.26 -0.91
N HIS A 189 7.87 -21.16 -1.35
CA HIS A 189 8.84 -20.17 -0.85
C HIS A 189 8.58 -18.75 -1.37
N ARG A 190 7.80 -18.60 -2.44
CA ARG A 190 7.47 -17.30 -3.07
C ARG A 190 6.15 -16.74 -2.55
N VAL A 191 5.22 -17.62 -2.16
CA VAL A 191 3.90 -17.23 -1.69
C VAL A 191 4.01 -16.73 -0.25
N GLN A 192 3.64 -15.49 -0.03
CA GLN A 192 3.62 -14.84 1.28
C GLN A 192 2.29 -14.11 1.47
N THR A 193 1.82 -14.05 2.71
CA THR A 193 0.63 -13.26 3.06
C THR A 193 0.93 -11.77 2.99
N ASP A 194 -0.09 -11.01 2.64
CA ASP A 194 -0.09 -9.55 2.56
C ASP A 194 0.92 -8.94 1.56
N VAL A 195 1.40 -9.76 0.62
CA VAL A 195 2.28 -9.33 -0.47
C VAL A 195 1.50 -9.31 -1.79
N PRO A 196 1.51 -8.18 -2.52
CA PRO A 196 0.91 -8.07 -3.85
C PRO A 196 1.58 -8.97 -4.89
N MET A 197 0.79 -9.77 -5.57
CA MET A 197 1.27 -10.76 -6.54
C MET A 197 0.44 -10.80 -7.82
N LEU A 198 1.09 -11.06 -8.93
CA LEU A 198 0.46 -11.52 -10.15
C LEU A 198 0.40 -13.05 -10.10
N ILE A 199 -0.79 -13.60 -10.09
CA ILE A 199 -1.07 -15.03 -10.03
C ILE A 199 -1.64 -15.47 -11.37
N LYS A 200 -1.04 -16.46 -11.99
CA LYS A 200 -1.52 -17.04 -13.25
C LYS A 200 -1.91 -18.49 -13.05
N GLY A 201 -2.94 -18.88 -13.77
CA GLY A 201 -3.46 -20.25 -13.72
C GLY A 201 -4.62 -20.44 -14.69
N GLY A 202 -5.49 -21.37 -14.39
CA GLY A 202 -6.64 -21.66 -15.23
C GLY A 202 -7.59 -22.67 -14.60
N TYR A 203 -8.50 -23.17 -15.41
CA TYR A 203 -9.51 -24.12 -14.99
C TYR A 203 -9.33 -25.46 -15.72
N PRO A 204 -9.49 -26.59 -15.00
CA PRO A 204 -9.49 -27.90 -15.67
C PRO A 204 -10.65 -27.99 -16.67
N ARG A 205 -10.43 -28.59 -17.82
CA ARG A 205 -11.49 -28.81 -18.82
C ARG A 205 -12.67 -29.63 -18.27
N ARG A 206 -12.42 -30.50 -17.29
CA ARG A 206 -13.47 -31.30 -16.62
C ARG A 206 -14.45 -30.45 -15.81
N ASP A 207 -14.06 -29.23 -15.45
CA ASP A 207 -14.87 -28.30 -14.65
C ASP A 207 -15.72 -27.38 -15.54
N GLN A 208 -15.70 -27.57 -16.86
CA GLN A 208 -16.54 -26.87 -17.83
C GLN A 208 -18.03 -27.14 -17.53
N GLY A 209 -18.79 -26.08 -17.32
CA GLY A 209 -20.21 -26.17 -16.97
C GLY A 209 -20.50 -26.46 -15.50
N ILE A 210 -19.47 -26.51 -14.65
CA ILE A 210 -19.65 -26.58 -13.20
C ILE A 210 -19.83 -25.15 -12.66
N ASP A 211 -20.80 -24.97 -11.78
CA ASP A 211 -20.96 -23.73 -11.06
C ASP A 211 -19.81 -23.56 -10.06
N ASN A 212 -19.18 -22.39 -10.10
CA ASN A 212 -18.05 -22.02 -9.25
C ASN A 212 -16.85 -23.00 -9.36
N PRO A 213 -16.23 -23.13 -10.55
CA PRO A 213 -15.09 -24.01 -10.78
C PRO A 213 -13.88 -23.58 -9.97
N THR A 214 -13.02 -24.54 -9.61
CA THR A 214 -11.82 -24.26 -8.82
C THR A 214 -10.71 -23.70 -9.70
N PHE A 215 -10.26 -22.47 -9.44
CA PHE A 215 -9.08 -21.90 -10.09
C PHE A 215 -7.79 -22.58 -9.60
N ILE A 216 -6.98 -23.05 -10.53
CA ILE A 216 -5.72 -23.75 -10.25
C ILE A 216 -4.56 -22.84 -10.60
N VAL A 217 -3.68 -22.63 -9.62
CA VAL A 217 -2.48 -21.79 -9.76
C VAL A 217 -1.38 -22.56 -10.47
N GLU A 218 -0.77 -21.94 -11.47
CA GLU A 218 0.39 -22.42 -12.20
C GLU A 218 1.65 -21.65 -11.84
N THR A 219 1.57 -20.32 -11.77
CA THR A 219 2.70 -19.44 -11.45
C THR A 219 2.29 -18.27 -10.56
N VAL A 220 3.25 -17.81 -9.77
CA VAL A 220 3.13 -16.64 -8.92
C VAL A 220 4.35 -15.76 -9.11
N GLN A 221 4.16 -14.46 -9.26
CA GLN A 221 5.23 -13.48 -9.39
C GLN A 221 4.88 -12.23 -8.58
N ARG A 222 5.83 -11.68 -7.83
CA ARG A 222 5.63 -10.41 -7.10
C ARG A 222 5.63 -9.25 -8.09
N PHE A 223 4.82 -8.24 -7.83
CA PHE A 223 4.78 -7.04 -8.69
C PHE A 223 6.11 -6.26 -8.68
N GLU A 224 6.84 -6.24 -7.57
CA GLU A 224 8.18 -5.66 -7.51
C GLU A 224 9.15 -6.35 -8.49
N GLU A 225 9.07 -7.67 -8.60
CA GLU A 225 9.90 -8.43 -9.55
C GLU A 225 9.55 -8.09 -11.00
N LEU A 226 8.26 -7.85 -11.30
CA LEU A 226 7.82 -7.41 -12.63
C LEU A 226 8.43 -6.06 -13.01
N ARG A 227 8.50 -5.12 -12.07
CA ARG A 227 9.11 -3.80 -12.29
C ARG A 227 10.60 -3.89 -12.59
N VAL A 228 11.30 -4.80 -11.91
CA VAL A 228 12.75 -4.98 -12.06
C VAL A 228 13.10 -5.82 -13.29
N SER A 229 12.23 -6.75 -13.70
CA SER A 229 12.50 -7.70 -14.81
C SER A 229 12.54 -7.06 -16.20
N GLY A 230 12.27 -5.76 -16.32
CA GLY A 230 12.23 -5.06 -17.61
C GLY A 230 11.00 -5.38 -18.47
N GLN A 231 10.01 -6.07 -17.92
CA GLN A 231 8.74 -6.38 -18.61
C GLN A 231 7.80 -5.16 -18.69
N VAL A 232 8.11 -4.11 -17.94
CA VAL A 232 7.35 -2.87 -17.86
C VAL A 232 8.19 -1.70 -18.36
N ALA A 233 7.61 -0.84 -19.17
CA ALA A 233 8.18 0.45 -19.56
C ALA A 233 7.23 1.58 -19.14
N VAL A 234 7.79 2.75 -18.85
CA VAL A 234 7.02 3.96 -18.60
C VAL A 234 6.84 4.67 -19.93
N SER A 235 5.61 4.75 -20.42
CA SER A 235 5.24 5.47 -21.65
C SER A 235 4.76 6.86 -21.29
N ILE A 236 5.44 7.87 -21.86
CA ILE A 236 5.15 9.28 -21.70
C ILE A 236 4.64 9.82 -23.03
N GLU A 237 3.43 10.36 -23.07
CA GLU A 237 2.87 11.00 -24.25
C GLU A 237 3.13 12.50 -24.18
N LEU A 238 3.87 13.00 -25.16
CA LEU A 238 4.15 14.42 -25.36
C LEU A 238 3.34 14.89 -26.58
N ALA A 239 2.48 15.87 -26.37
CA ALA A 239 1.76 16.52 -27.46
C ALA A 239 2.32 17.93 -27.67
N PRO A 240 2.31 18.47 -28.91
CA PRO A 240 2.59 19.86 -29.10
C PRO A 240 1.59 20.73 -28.31
N PRO A 241 1.98 21.93 -27.88
CA PRO A 241 1.06 22.82 -27.18
C PRO A 241 -0.13 23.16 -28.13
N THR A 242 -1.34 23.00 -27.59
CA THR A 242 -2.61 23.06 -28.34
C THR A 242 -3.01 24.47 -28.82
N SER A 243 -2.17 25.48 -28.70
CA SER A 243 -2.48 26.85 -29.10
C SER A 243 -1.27 27.54 -29.72
N VAL A 244 -1.11 27.34 -31.03
CA VAL A 244 -0.16 28.11 -31.83
C VAL A 244 -0.84 29.36 -32.47
N THR A 245 -2.01 29.77 -31.99
CA THR A 245 -2.72 30.93 -32.56
C THR A 245 -2.26 32.29 -32.05
N ASP A 246 -1.37 32.36 -31.05
CA ASP A 246 -0.87 33.62 -30.49
C ASP A 246 0.65 33.75 -30.41
N ILE A 247 1.41 33.00 -31.19
CA ILE A 247 2.86 33.18 -31.21
C ILE A 247 3.28 33.98 -32.42
N GLN A 248 3.09 35.29 -32.34
CA GLN A 248 4.05 36.25 -32.87
C GLN A 248 5.22 36.35 -31.87
N ALA A 249 6.04 35.33 -31.78
CA ALA A 249 7.27 35.38 -30.99
C ALA A 249 8.40 34.73 -31.80
N PRO A 250 9.54 35.39 -31.89
CA PRO A 250 10.74 34.78 -32.40
C PRO A 250 11.16 33.72 -31.40
N ASP A 251 11.43 32.50 -31.80
CA ASP A 251 11.88 31.34 -31.07
C ASP A 251 10.82 30.51 -30.32
N SER A 252 10.05 29.76 -31.09
CA SER A 252 9.30 28.59 -30.62
C SER A 252 10.19 27.44 -30.10
N SER A 253 11.50 27.62 -30.07
CA SER A 253 12.48 26.68 -29.56
C SER A 253 12.62 26.71 -28.01
N GLU A 254 12.15 27.76 -27.32
CA GLU A 254 12.33 27.89 -25.86
C GLU A 254 11.22 27.24 -25.02
N LEU A 255 10.03 27.01 -25.55
CA LEU A 255 8.91 26.43 -24.78
C LEU A 255 8.96 24.88 -24.65
N ILE A 256 9.53 24.21 -25.62
CA ILE A 256 9.74 22.75 -25.62
C ILE A 256 10.86 22.32 -24.62
N PRO A 257 11.93 23.11 -24.41
CA PRO A 257 12.98 22.75 -23.48
C PRO A 257 12.54 22.55 -22.02
N ASP A 258 11.58 23.30 -21.54
CA ASP A 258 11.26 23.28 -20.09
C ASP A 258 10.53 22.00 -19.67
N VAL A 259 9.53 21.55 -20.42
CA VAL A 259 8.84 20.30 -20.15
C VAL A 259 9.80 19.10 -20.23
N PHE A 260 10.72 19.09 -21.17
CA PHE A 260 11.74 18.03 -21.26
C PHE A 260 12.72 18.06 -20.10
N LYS A 261 13.11 19.25 -19.64
CA LYS A 261 14.00 19.42 -18.49
C LYS A 261 13.29 18.92 -17.20
N ASP A 262 12.03 19.30 -17.03
CA ASP A 262 11.24 18.89 -15.88
C ASP A 262 10.99 17.38 -15.87
N VAL A 263 10.60 16.79 -16.99
CA VAL A 263 10.48 15.33 -17.15
C VAL A 263 11.82 14.66 -16.85
N ARG A 264 12.91 15.19 -17.38
CA ARG A 264 14.26 14.65 -17.13
C ARG A 264 14.62 14.70 -15.65
N ALA A 265 14.31 15.81 -14.97
CA ALA A 265 14.59 15.97 -13.54
C ALA A 265 13.84 14.90 -12.70
N VAL A 266 12.56 14.65 -13.02
CA VAL A 266 11.78 13.58 -12.36
C VAL A 266 12.37 12.20 -12.65
N LEU A 267 12.76 11.91 -13.90
CA LEU A 267 13.37 10.63 -14.24
C LEU A 267 14.71 10.40 -13.53
N ASP A 268 15.52 11.44 -13.38
CA ASP A 268 16.82 11.38 -12.70
C ASP A 268 16.65 11.30 -11.16
N ALA A 269 15.56 11.85 -10.59
CA ALA A 269 15.22 11.74 -9.17
C ALA A 269 14.73 10.33 -8.79
N HIS A 270 14.22 9.55 -9.75
CA HIS A 270 13.71 8.21 -9.54
C HIS A 270 14.46 7.15 -10.38
N PRO A 271 15.74 6.90 -10.13
CA PRO A 271 16.51 5.94 -10.91
C PRO A 271 15.96 4.52 -10.75
N GLY A 272 15.91 3.74 -11.85
CA GLY A 272 15.38 2.39 -11.83
C GLY A 272 15.73 1.57 -13.07
N SER A 273 15.00 0.48 -13.30
CA SER A 273 15.28 -0.47 -14.40
C SER A 273 14.30 -0.38 -15.56
N ALA A 274 13.13 0.25 -15.37
CA ALA A 274 12.10 0.35 -16.41
C ALA A 274 12.53 1.30 -17.52
N PRO A 275 12.55 0.87 -18.79
CA PRO A 275 12.85 1.75 -19.91
C PRO A 275 11.76 2.83 -20.07
N VAL A 276 12.19 4.00 -20.54
CA VAL A 276 11.29 5.12 -20.85
C VAL A 276 10.98 5.10 -22.34
N GLU A 277 9.70 5.17 -22.64
CA GLU A 277 9.17 5.29 -23.97
C GLU A 277 8.47 6.63 -24.14
N VAL A 278 8.88 7.42 -25.09
CA VAL A 278 8.25 8.70 -25.44
C VAL A 278 7.39 8.51 -26.67
N ARG A 279 6.12 8.86 -26.56
CA ARG A 279 5.17 8.93 -27.66
C ARG A 279 4.93 10.40 -28.02
N TRP A 280 5.17 10.71 -29.25
CA TRP A 280 4.86 12.01 -29.80
C TRP A 280 3.63 11.91 -30.70
N ARG A 281 2.66 12.79 -30.51
CA ARG A 281 1.49 12.88 -31.36
C ARG A 281 1.38 14.30 -31.93
N ASP A 282 1.25 14.42 -33.23
CA ASP A 282 0.96 15.71 -33.87
C ASP A 282 -0.54 15.95 -34.02
N GLU A 283 -0.92 17.18 -34.34
CA GLU A 283 -2.33 17.58 -34.56
C GLU A 283 -2.98 16.88 -35.77
N ALA A 284 -2.20 16.41 -36.72
CA ALA A 284 -2.66 15.73 -37.94
C ALA A 284 -2.89 14.22 -37.70
N GLY A 285 -2.67 13.72 -36.46
CA GLY A 285 -2.82 12.30 -36.11
C GLY A 285 -1.59 11.45 -36.43
N GLY A 286 -0.51 12.07 -36.92
CA GLY A 286 0.80 11.45 -37.03
C GLY A 286 1.42 11.20 -35.66
N GLY A 287 2.28 10.21 -35.52
CA GLY A 287 2.92 9.95 -34.28
C GLY A 287 4.24 9.21 -34.40
N ALA A 288 5.15 9.49 -33.47
CA ALA A 288 6.40 8.76 -33.30
C ALA A 288 6.45 8.10 -31.95
N ARG A 289 7.05 6.91 -31.90
CA ARG A 289 7.32 6.16 -30.69
C ARG A 289 8.83 5.98 -30.56
N LEU A 290 9.39 6.55 -29.54
CA LEU A 290 10.83 6.52 -29.26
C LEU A 290 11.06 5.80 -27.94
N ARG A 291 11.88 4.75 -27.94
CA ARG A 291 12.31 4.09 -26.71
C ARG A 291 13.75 4.52 -26.40
N SER A 292 13.93 5.10 -25.23
CA SER A 292 15.27 5.48 -24.78
C SER A 292 16.10 4.24 -24.50
N LYS A 293 17.35 4.24 -24.96
CA LYS A 293 18.34 3.20 -24.65
C LYS A 293 19.01 3.42 -23.29
N SER A 294 19.13 4.68 -22.88
CA SER A 294 19.89 5.07 -21.67
C SER A 294 19.02 5.51 -20.51
N LEU A 295 17.83 6.12 -20.79
CA LEU A 295 16.94 6.58 -19.74
C LEU A 295 16.15 5.41 -19.19
N LYS A 296 16.27 5.22 -17.89
CA LYS A 296 15.52 4.22 -17.12
C LYS A 296 14.99 4.88 -15.87
N VAL A 297 13.83 4.47 -15.42
CA VAL A 297 13.14 5.03 -14.25
C VAL A 297 12.62 3.91 -13.35
N ALA A 298 12.44 4.20 -12.08
CA ALA A 298 11.71 3.32 -11.18
C ALA A 298 10.21 3.41 -11.52
N ALA A 299 9.63 2.32 -12.02
CA ALA A 299 8.20 2.26 -12.33
C ALA A 299 7.36 2.09 -11.04
N ASN A 300 7.55 2.97 -10.05
CA ASN A 300 6.84 2.96 -8.76
C ASN A 300 5.78 4.06 -8.69
N GLY A 301 4.93 3.99 -7.67
CA GLY A 301 3.84 4.94 -7.48
C GLY A 301 4.30 6.39 -7.36
N ALA A 302 5.45 6.65 -6.70
CA ALA A 302 5.99 8.00 -6.52
C ALA A 302 6.41 8.63 -7.86
N ALA A 303 7.25 7.94 -8.64
CA ALA A 303 7.68 8.41 -9.96
C ALA A 303 6.50 8.63 -10.92
N LEU A 304 5.55 7.69 -10.93
CA LEU A 304 4.34 7.82 -11.76
C LEU A 304 3.46 8.98 -11.32
N ALA A 305 3.32 9.22 -10.02
CA ALA A 305 2.53 10.33 -9.48
C ALA A 305 3.16 11.68 -9.87
N GLU A 306 4.47 11.86 -9.72
CA GLU A 306 5.17 13.08 -10.11
C GLU A 306 5.09 13.33 -11.62
N LEU A 307 5.33 12.31 -12.44
CA LEU A 307 5.17 12.43 -13.89
C LEU A 307 3.73 12.77 -14.29
N ARG A 308 2.74 12.19 -13.62
CA ARG A 308 1.31 12.48 -13.87
C ARG A 308 0.91 13.87 -13.38
N ALA A 309 1.48 14.35 -12.31
CA ALA A 309 1.27 15.73 -11.84
C ALA A 309 1.83 16.75 -12.85
N LEU A 310 2.97 16.44 -13.49
CA LEU A 310 3.61 17.30 -14.47
C LEU A 310 2.89 17.29 -15.83
N LEU A 311 2.51 16.11 -16.32
CA LEU A 311 2.04 15.92 -17.69
C LEU A 311 0.53 15.67 -17.81
N GLY A 312 -0.11 15.34 -16.71
CA GLY A 312 -1.49 14.86 -16.67
C GLY A 312 -1.60 13.32 -16.63
N PRO A 313 -2.64 12.78 -15.95
CA PRO A 313 -2.78 11.36 -15.68
C PRO A 313 -2.95 10.49 -16.94
N SER A 314 -3.55 11.02 -18.00
CA SER A 314 -3.76 10.28 -19.25
C SER A 314 -2.50 10.10 -20.09
N ARG A 315 -1.49 10.95 -19.88
CA ARG A 315 -0.26 11.00 -20.68
C ARG A 315 0.86 10.12 -20.16
N VAL A 316 0.73 9.57 -18.94
CA VAL A 316 1.75 8.72 -18.32
C VAL A 316 1.14 7.36 -18.01
N LYS A 317 1.62 6.34 -18.70
CA LYS A 317 1.11 4.96 -18.60
C LYS A 317 2.23 3.95 -18.45
N LEU A 318 1.97 2.87 -17.73
CA LEU A 318 2.78 1.66 -17.84
C LEU A 318 2.40 0.88 -19.10
N VAL A 319 3.39 0.35 -19.79
CA VAL A 319 3.20 -0.48 -20.97
C VAL A 319 4.08 -1.72 -20.91
N ARG A 320 3.62 -2.82 -21.49
CA ARG A 320 4.47 -4.02 -21.60
C ARG A 320 5.60 -3.75 -22.58
N VAL A 321 6.78 -4.23 -22.22
CA VAL A 321 7.90 -4.32 -23.15
C VAL A 321 7.65 -5.55 -24.00
N GLY A 322 7.30 -5.33 -25.26
CA GLY A 322 7.16 -6.38 -26.27
C GLY A 322 8.52 -6.76 -26.84
#